data_83086c13d842057f61e1731c45a13db5
#
_entry.id   83086c13d842057f61e1731c45a13db5
#
_cell.length_a   1.000
_cell.length_b   1.000
_cell.length_c   1.000
_cell.angle_alpha   90.00
_cell.angle_beta   90.00
_cell.angle_gamma   90.00
#
_symmetry.space_group_name_H-M   'P 1'
#
loop_
_entity.id
_entity.type
_entity.pdbx_description
1 polymer ?
#
loop_
_entity_poly.entity_id
_entity_poly.type
_entity_poly.pdbx_seq_one_letter_code
_entity_poly.pdbx_strand_id
1 'polypeptide(L)'
;MKKNMMKYMVIAIIVLFVAAIAIRYMYPYSTLSINKKVEVDSDQTTSRYHNNLQKLSSHVPTLSEDEEYNEKIKAQVENVLASSALNEKDVRKADVLQLLNDMKGLVKSIGHHVRYQPDYFNEKQRSYLIAFKNHLQANSYNTNQIIEDSFSSNDEIVTSIHELYKGMNQDIEALLQLS
;
A
#
# COMPACT_ATOMS: atom_id res chain seq x y z
N MET A 1 -1.83 -54.39 -16.40
CA MET A 1 -2.06 -52.98 -16.74
C MET A 1 -2.69 -52.14 -15.57
N LYS A 2 -3.77 -52.55 -14.92
CA LYS A 2 -4.45 -51.78 -13.84
C LYS A 2 -3.53 -51.33 -12.67
N LYS A 3 -2.61 -52.24 -12.20
CA LYS A 3 -1.73 -51.94 -11.05
C LYS A 3 -0.70 -50.85 -11.31
N ASN A 4 -0.22 -50.68 -12.54
CA ASN A 4 0.72 -49.60 -12.90
C ASN A 4 -0.02 -48.28 -13.09
N MET A 5 -1.23 -48.28 -13.64
CA MET A 5 -2.06 -47.11 -13.79
C MET A 5 -2.41 -46.47 -12.41
N MET A 6 -2.72 -47.33 -11.41
CA MET A 6 -2.99 -46.88 -10.04
C MET A 6 -1.75 -46.24 -9.37
N LYS A 7 -0.54 -46.79 -9.63
CA LYS A 7 0.72 -46.20 -9.14
C LYS A 7 0.97 -44.81 -9.73
N TYR A 8 0.79 -44.64 -11.04
CA TYR A 8 0.95 -43.33 -11.70
C TYR A 8 -0.09 -42.29 -11.21
N MET A 9 -1.32 -42.75 -10.96
CA MET A 9 -2.36 -41.88 -10.41
C MET A 9 -2.02 -41.38 -8.98
N VAL A 10 -1.50 -42.29 -8.13
CA VAL A 10 -1.05 -41.90 -6.78
C VAL A 10 0.13 -40.92 -6.83
N ILE A 11 1.11 -41.17 -7.71
CA ILE A 11 2.25 -40.27 -7.89
C ILE A 11 1.77 -38.90 -8.37
N ALA A 12 0.86 -38.85 -9.35
CA ALA A 12 0.29 -37.56 -9.83
C ALA A 12 -0.41 -36.80 -8.74
N ILE A 13 -1.19 -37.45 -7.87
CA ILE A 13 -1.86 -36.82 -6.73
C ILE A 13 -0.83 -36.27 -5.74
N ILE A 14 0.22 -37.00 -5.43
CA ILE A 14 1.30 -36.52 -4.53
C ILE A 14 2.00 -35.32 -5.13
N VAL A 15 2.33 -35.31 -6.41
CA VAL A 15 2.97 -34.18 -7.09
C VAL A 15 2.08 -32.95 -7.06
N LEU A 16 0.78 -33.09 -7.34
CA LEU A 16 -0.18 -31.98 -7.27
C LEU A 16 -0.31 -31.44 -5.85
N PHE A 17 -0.30 -32.32 -4.84
CA PHE A 17 -0.36 -31.90 -3.45
C PHE A 17 0.90 -31.14 -3.00
N VAL A 18 2.08 -31.61 -3.39
CA VAL A 18 3.36 -30.92 -3.13
C VAL A 18 3.41 -29.57 -3.86
N ALA A 19 2.95 -29.51 -5.11
CA ALA A 19 2.89 -28.26 -5.86
C ALA A 19 1.92 -27.25 -5.21
N ALA A 20 0.76 -27.70 -4.74
CA ALA A 20 -0.19 -26.83 -4.03
C ALA A 20 0.40 -26.28 -2.71
N ILE A 21 1.14 -27.10 -1.96
CA ILE A 21 1.85 -26.67 -0.76
C ILE A 21 2.93 -25.64 -1.12
N ALA A 22 3.74 -25.92 -2.14
CA ALA A 22 4.79 -25.01 -2.58
C ALA A 22 4.21 -23.63 -2.99
N ILE A 23 3.14 -23.61 -3.80
CA ILE A 23 2.46 -22.38 -4.21
C ILE A 23 1.93 -21.61 -2.99
N ARG A 24 1.39 -22.31 -1.99
CA ARG A 24 0.88 -21.68 -0.76
C ARG A 24 1.94 -20.93 0.02
N TYR A 25 3.16 -21.47 0.09
CA TYR A 25 4.26 -20.87 0.85
C TYR A 25 5.09 -19.86 0.06
N MET A 26 5.27 -20.11 -1.24
CA MET A 26 6.12 -19.27 -2.10
C MET A 26 5.39 -18.05 -2.66
N TYR A 27 4.07 -18.14 -2.85
CA TYR A 27 3.26 -17.09 -3.51
C TYR A 27 2.07 -16.69 -2.63
N PRO A 28 2.29 -15.88 -1.57
CA PRO A 28 1.27 -15.60 -0.56
C PRO A 28 0.05 -14.87 -1.11
N TYR A 29 0.21 -14.04 -2.14
CA TYR A 29 -0.91 -13.30 -2.76
C TYR A 29 -1.55 -14.03 -3.96
N SER A 30 -1.13 -15.24 -4.28
CA SER A 30 -1.77 -16.03 -5.33
C SER A 30 -3.22 -16.38 -4.99
N THR A 31 -4.03 -16.68 -6.02
CA THR A 31 -5.41 -17.14 -5.84
C THR A 31 -5.50 -18.47 -5.12
N LEU A 32 -4.44 -19.27 -5.15
CA LEU A 32 -4.34 -20.59 -4.51
C LEU A 32 -3.83 -20.51 -3.05
N SER A 33 -3.33 -19.36 -2.61
CA SER A 33 -2.87 -19.18 -1.23
C SER A 33 -4.05 -18.98 -0.27
N ILE A 34 -4.03 -19.72 0.84
CA ILE A 34 -5.05 -19.62 1.89
C ILE A 34 -4.76 -18.44 2.82
N ASN A 35 -3.51 -18.21 3.17
CA ASN A 35 -3.14 -17.19 4.15
C ASN A 35 -3.16 -15.76 3.60
N LYS A 36 -2.84 -15.58 2.33
CA LYS A 36 -2.84 -14.28 1.62
C LYS A 36 -2.22 -13.14 2.44
N LYS A 37 -1.20 -13.44 3.23
CA LYS A 37 -0.48 -12.49 4.06
C LYS A 37 1.04 -12.67 3.94
N VAL A 38 1.74 -11.59 4.16
CA VAL A 38 3.21 -11.50 4.18
C VAL A 38 3.62 -10.88 5.49
N GLU A 39 4.64 -11.41 6.13
CA GLU A 39 5.25 -10.82 7.33
C GLU A 39 6.33 -9.82 6.89
N VAL A 40 6.18 -8.58 7.32
CA VAL A 40 7.13 -7.50 7.05
C VAL A 40 7.94 -7.23 8.32
N ASP A 41 9.24 -7.46 8.24
CA ASP A 41 10.13 -7.21 9.37
C ASP A 41 10.32 -5.71 9.60
N SER A 42 10.39 -5.34 10.89
CA SER A 42 10.73 -3.99 11.27
C SER A 42 12.20 -3.72 11.00
N ASP A 43 12.47 -2.80 10.10
CA ASP A 43 13.80 -2.29 9.78
C ASP A 43 13.91 -0.79 10.10
N GLN A 44 15.00 -0.17 9.66
CA GLN A 44 15.21 1.26 9.84
C GLN A 44 14.18 2.09 9.06
N THR A 45 13.70 1.60 7.91
CA THR A 45 12.73 2.31 7.05
C THR A 45 11.36 2.34 7.70
N THR A 46 10.87 1.19 8.16
CA THR A 46 9.58 1.07 8.87
C THR A 46 9.59 1.85 10.18
N SER A 47 10.70 1.77 10.94
CA SER A 47 10.85 2.52 12.20
C SER A 47 10.83 4.03 11.96
N ARG A 48 11.50 4.53 10.92
CA ARG A 48 11.50 5.94 10.54
C ARG A 48 10.10 6.39 10.11
N TYR A 49 9.40 5.59 9.32
CA TYR A 49 8.02 5.84 8.92
C TYR A 49 7.11 6.04 10.13
N HIS A 50 7.08 5.09 11.06
CA HIS A 50 6.23 5.18 12.25
C HIS A 50 6.56 6.37 13.14
N ASN A 51 7.85 6.68 13.31
CA ASN A 51 8.28 7.86 14.08
C ASN A 51 7.80 9.16 13.42
N ASN A 52 7.86 9.27 12.10
CA ASN A 52 7.40 10.44 11.38
C ASN A 52 5.88 10.52 11.33
N LEU A 53 5.18 9.39 11.20
CA LEU A 53 3.73 9.34 11.30
C LEU A 53 3.22 9.81 12.68
N GLN A 54 3.90 9.41 13.77
CA GLN A 54 3.59 9.87 15.12
C GLN A 54 3.79 11.39 15.28
N LYS A 55 4.85 11.96 14.69
CA LYS A 55 5.04 13.42 14.68
C LYS A 55 3.94 14.11 13.90
N LEU A 56 3.57 13.60 12.73
CA LEU A 56 2.50 14.16 11.91
C LEU A 56 1.16 14.15 12.64
N SER A 57 0.82 13.04 13.33
CA SER A 57 -0.45 12.93 14.08
C SER A 57 -0.58 13.95 15.22
N SER A 58 0.54 14.44 15.76
CA SER A 58 0.53 15.49 16.78
C SER A 58 0.36 16.90 16.19
N HIS A 59 0.63 17.09 14.92
CA HIS A 59 0.53 18.38 14.26
C HIS A 59 0.33 18.24 12.74
N VAL A 60 -0.91 17.98 12.33
CA VAL A 60 -1.27 17.92 10.90
C VAL A 60 -1.38 19.37 10.36
N PRO A 61 -0.60 19.73 9.32
CA PRO A 61 -0.64 21.08 8.77
C PRO A 61 -2.00 21.41 8.12
N THR A 62 -2.26 22.70 7.95
CA THR A 62 -3.42 23.17 7.18
C THR A 62 -3.16 22.95 5.69
N LEU A 63 -3.97 22.13 5.05
CA LEU A 63 -3.83 21.72 3.65
C LEU A 63 -4.73 22.54 2.70
N SER A 64 -5.69 23.29 3.24
CA SER A 64 -6.63 24.13 2.48
C SER A 64 -7.06 25.34 3.30
N GLU A 65 -7.34 26.46 2.64
CA GLU A 65 -7.96 27.65 3.25
C GLU A 65 -9.47 27.45 3.47
N ASP A 66 -10.10 26.55 2.73
CA ASP A 66 -11.48 26.13 2.97
C ASP A 66 -11.52 25.11 4.11
N GLU A 67 -12.21 25.44 5.19
CA GLU A 67 -12.23 24.66 6.43
C GLU A 67 -12.85 23.27 6.23
N GLU A 68 -13.98 23.19 5.51
CA GLU A 68 -14.67 21.90 5.27
C GLU A 68 -13.81 20.97 4.44
N TYR A 69 -13.19 21.49 3.39
CA TYR A 69 -12.29 20.68 2.56
C TYR A 69 -11.00 20.33 3.29
N ASN A 70 -10.46 21.23 4.12
CA ASN A 70 -9.28 20.97 4.93
C ASN A 70 -9.47 19.76 5.86
N GLU A 71 -10.58 19.71 6.59
CA GLU A 71 -10.88 18.56 7.46
C GLU A 71 -11.06 17.26 6.65
N LYS A 72 -11.73 17.35 5.51
CA LYS A 72 -11.94 16.21 4.62
C LYS A 72 -10.63 15.68 4.04
N ILE A 73 -9.73 16.54 3.55
CA ILE A 73 -8.47 16.10 2.95
C ILE A 73 -7.51 15.59 4.02
N LYS A 74 -7.47 16.17 5.21
CA LYS A 74 -6.73 15.65 6.36
C LYS A 74 -7.14 14.22 6.69
N ALA A 75 -8.44 13.99 6.85
CA ALA A 75 -8.94 12.63 7.13
C ALA A 75 -8.58 11.62 6.03
N GLN A 76 -8.60 12.03 4.76
CA GLN A 76 -8.19 11.17 3.65
C GLN A 76 -6.68 10.88 3.67
N VAL A 77 -5.85 11.87 3.97
CA VAL A 77 -4.40 11.72 4.14
C VAL A 77 -4.09 10.77 5.28
N GLU A 78 -4.72 10.97 6.44
CA GLU A 78 -4.58 10.09 7.61
C GLU A 78 -4.98 8.64 7.28
N ASN A 79 -6.08 8.41 6.58
CA ASN A 79 -6.51 7.07 6.18
C ASN A 79 -5.48 6.36 5.30
N VAL A 80 -4.84 7.07 4.37
CA VAL A 80 -3.77 6.51 3.53
C VAL A 80 -2.54 6.20 4.37
N LEU A 81 -2.08 7.15 5.18
CA LEU A 81 -0.85 7.02 5.97
C LEU A 81 -1.01 6.06 7.16
N ALA A 82 -2.19 5.96 7.76
CA ALA A 82 -2.47 5.03 8.86
C ALA A 82 -3.04 3.68 8.40
N SER A 83 -2.95 3.37 7.11
CA SER A 83 -3.43 2.08 6.57
C SER A 83 -2.80 0.88 7.26
N SER A 84 -3.58 -0.18 7.50
CA SER A 84 -3.09 -1.46 8.06
C SER A 84 -1.98 -2.08 7.22
N ALA A 85 -1.98 -1.88 5.91
CA ALA A 85 -0.88 -2.31 5.03
C ALA A 85 0.49 -1.69 5.38
N LEU A 86 0.49 -0.53 6.07
CA LEU A 86 1.68 0.21 6.49
C LEU A 86 1.89 0.21 8.02
N ASN A 87 0.98 -0.35 8.81
CA ASN A 87 1.05 -0.29 10.27
C ASN A 87 1.00 -1.66 10.94
N GLU A 88 0.71 -2.72 10.20
CA GLU A 88 0.70 -4.09 10.72
C GLU A 88 1.91 -4.88 10.21
N LYS A 89 2.43 -5.76 11.07
CA LYS A 89 3.51 -6.70 10.70
C LYS A 89 3.04 -7.74 9.69
N ASP A 90 1.82 -8.23 9.84
CA ASP A 90 1.17 -9.22 8.97
C ASP A 90 0.34 -8.50 7.89
N VAL A 91 0.91 -8.23 6.74
CA VAL A 91 0.26 -7.52 5.63
C VAL A 91 -0.54 -8.48 4.76
N ARG A 92 -1.86 -8.31 4.74
CA ARG A 92 -2.75 -9.12 3.89
C ARG A 92 -2.98 -8.46 2.55
N LYS A 93 -3.26 -9.27 1.53
CA LYS A 93 -3.63 -8.75 0.19
C LYS A 93 -4.81 -7.77 0.25
N ALA A 94 -5.78 -8.02 1.15
CA ALA A 94 -6.93 -7.14 1.34
C ALA A 94 -6.53 -5.75 1.86
N ASP A 95 -5.54 -5.68 2.76
CA ASP A 95 -5.05 -4.41 3.33
C ASP A 95 -4.33 -3.58 2.25
N VAL A 96 -3.55 -4.24 1.38
CA VAL A 96 -2.88 -3.59 0.23
C VAL A 96 -3.92 -3.09 -0.79
N LEU A 97 -4.99 -3.86 -1.03
CA LEU A 97 -6.12 -3.44 -1.88
C LEU A 97 -6.84 -2.23 -1.32
N GLN A 98 -7.08 -2.20 -0.02
CA GLN A 98 -7.71 -1.06 0.65
C GLN A 98 -6.84 0.18 0.51
N LEU A 99 -5.54 0.09 0.83
CA LEU A 99 -4.59 1.19 0.65
C LEU A 99 -4.58 1.73 -0.79
N LEU A 100 -4.58 0.83 -1.79
CA LEU A 100 -4.64 1.23 -3.20
C LEU A 100 -5.91 2.03 -3.53
N ASN A 101 -7.06 1.62 -3.00
CA ASN A 101 -8.32 2.32 -3.20
C ASN A 101 -8.31 3.69 -2.53
N ASP A 102 -7.77 3.78 -1.30
CA ASP A 102 -7.67 5.04 -0.56
C ASP A 102 -6.73 6.02 -1.26
N MET A 103 -5.56 5.56 -1.74
CA MET A 103 -4.66 6.38 -2.56
C MET A 103 -5.34 6.89 -3.84
N LYS A 104 -6.04 6.03 -4.58
CA LYS A 104 -6.78 6.43 -5.80
C LYS A 104 -7.88 7.44 -5.49
N GLY A 105 -8.58 7.25 -4.38
CA GLY A 105 -9.61 8.19 -3.90
C GLY A 105 -9.03 9.56 -3.59
N LEU A 106 -7.92 9.60 -2.86
CA LEU A 106 -7.22 10.84 -2.49
C LEU A 106 -6.64 11.55 -3.72
N VAL A 107 -6.01 10.83 -4.64
CA VAL A 107 -5.52 11.37 -5.93
C VAL A 107 -6.65 12.05 -6.70
N LYS A 108 -7.83 11.42 -6.78
CA LYS A 108 -9.00 11.97 -7.45
C LYS A 108 -9.52 13.22 -6.74
N SER A 109 -9.60 13.19 -5.41
CA SER A 109 -10.06 14.29 -4.58
C SER A 109 -9.17 15.52 -4.77
N ILE A 110 -7.84 15.37 -4.58
CA ILE A 110 -6.87 16.46 -4.78
C ILE A 110 -6.95 16.99 -6.21
N GLY A 111 -6.93 16.10 -7.21
CA GLY A 111 -6.96 16.49 -8.61
C GLY A 111 -8.21 17.29 -9.00
N HIS A 112 -9.37 16.95 -8.43
CA HIS A 112 -10.61 17.69 -8.64
C HIS A 112 -10.56 19.10 -8.03
N HIS A 113 -10.22 19.20 -6.73
CA HIS A 113 -10.28 20.48 -6.01
C HIS A 113 -9.19 21.45 -6.47
N VAL A 114 -7.96 20.99 -6.68
CA VAL A 114 -6.87 21.84 -7.20
C VAL A 114 -7.20 22.42 -8.58
N ARG A 115 -7.98 21.71 -9.39
CA ARG A 115 -8.36 22.14 -10.73
C ARG A 115 -9.58 23.05 -10.76
N TYR A 116 -10.62 22.74 -9.98
CA TYR A 116 -11.94 23.40 -10.09
C TYR A 116 -12.23 24.37 -8.96
N GLN A 117 -11.44 24.34 -7.88
CA GLN A 117 -11.58 25.20 -6.70
C GLN A 117 -10.23 25.78 -6.28
N PRO A 118 -9.52 26.48 -7.19
CA PRO A 118 -8.16 26.96 -6.93
C PRO A 118 -8.07 27.92 -5.73
N ASP A 119 -9.15 28.64 -5.44
CA ASP A 119 -9.24 29.62 -4.33
C ASP A 119 -9.24 28.95 -2.93
N TYR A 120 -9.38 27.62 -2.88
CA TYR A 120 -9.27 26.85 -1.63
C TYR A 120 -7.83 26.72 -1.13
N PHE A 121 -6.84 27.15 -1.92
CA PHE A 121 -5.44 26.90 -1.65
C PHE A 121 -4.59 28.15 -1.86
N ASN A 122 -3.69 28.41 -0.93
CA ASN A 122 -2.58 29.29 -1.21
C ASN A 122 -1.55 28.56 -2.13
N GLU A 123 -0.58 29.32 -2.64
CA GLU A 123 0.39 28.79 -3.61
C GLU A 123 1.24 27.64 -3.05
N LYS A 124 1.62 27.72 -1.76
CA LYS A 124 2.42 26.68 -1.08
C LYS A 124 1.61 25.39 -0.92
N GLN A 125 0.36 25.48 -0.45
CA GLN A 125 -0.55 24.35 -0.29
C GLN A 125 -0.84 23.68 -1.63
N ARG A 126 -1.14 24.48 -2.66
CA ARG A 126 -1.41 23.99 -4.01
C ARG A 126 -0.21 23.24 -4.61
N SER A 127 0.97 23.82 -4.52
CA SER A 127 2.20 23.19 -5.03
C SER A 127 2.50 21.88 -4.33
N TYR A 128 2.36 21.86 -3.00
CA TYR A 128 2.51 20.64 -2.21
C TYR A 128 1.50 19.56 -2.63
N LEU A 129 0.21 19.90 -2.69
CA LEU A 129 -0.83 18.92 -3.03
C LEU A 129 -0.68 18.35 -4.43
N ILE A 130 -0.18 19.14 -5.39
CA ILE A 130 0.14 18.64 -6.74
C ILE A 130 1.30 17.63 -6.67
N ALA A 131 2.36 17.94 -5.95
CA ALA A 131 3.50 17.03 -5.77
C ALA A 131 3.07 15.75 -5.07
N PHE A 132 2.36 15.87 -3.95
CA PHE A 132 1.82 14.74 -3.18
C PHE A 132 0.91 13.84 -4.03
N LYS A 133 -0.04 14.43 -4.77
CA LYS A 133 -0.89 13.70 -5.71
C LYS A 133 -0.08 12.88 -6.72
N ASN A 134 0.99 13.47 -7.28
CA ASN A 134 1.83 12.79 -8.26
C ASN A 134 2.60 11.61 -7.64
N HIS A 135 3.11 11.78 -6.41
CA HIS A 135 3.75 10.70 -5.64
C HIS A 135 2.76 9.58 -5.31
N LEU A 136 1.56 9.92 -4.82
CA LEU A 136 0.50 8.94 -4.57
C LEU A 136 0.10 8.18 -5.84
N GLN A 137 0.09 8.84 -6.99
CA GLN A 137 -0.21 8.21 -8.26
C GLN A 137 0.85 7.18 -8.65
N ALA A 138 2.14 7.52 -8.47
CA ALA A 138 3.26 6.59 -8.67
C ALA A 138 3.21 5.41 -7.69
N ASN A 139 2.99 5.69 -6.40
CA ASN A 139 2.83 4.66 -5.36
C ASN A 139 1.62 3.75 -5.64
N SER A 140 0.50 4.30 -6.13
CA SER A 140 -0.67 3.51 -6.54
C SER A 140 -0.36 2.56 -7.68
N TYR A 141 0.45 2.98 -8.65
CA TYR A 141 0.90 2.11 -9.74
C TYR A 141 1.74 0.94 -9.20
N ASN A 142 2.73 1.23 -8.37
CA ASN A 142 3.59 0.21 -7.75
C ASN A 142 2.78 -0.76 -6.87
N THR A 143 1.84 -0.23 -6.07
CA THR A 143 0.95 -1.04 -5.22
C THR A 143 0.05 -1.96 -6.05
N ASN A 144 -0.44 -1.47 -7.21
CA ASN A 144 -1.25 -2.28 -8.11
C ASN A 144 -0.46 -3.46 -8.68
N GLN A 145 0.84 -3.27 -8.99
CA GLN A 145 1.72 -4.35 -9.44
C GLN A 145 1.82 -5.49 -8.40
N ILE A 146 1.97 -5.15 -7.12
CA ILE A 146 2.00 -6.14 -6.02
C ILE A 146 0.72 -6.99 -5.99
N ILE A 147 -0.43 -6.39 -6.29
CA ILE A 147 -1.73 -7.05 -6.22
C ILE A 147 -2.01 -7.91 -7.46
N GLU A 148 -1.67 -7.41 -8.64
CA GLU A 148 -1.96 -8.08 -9.92
C GLU A 148 -1.06 -9.28 -10.17
N ASP A 149 0.19 -9.23 -9.70
CA ASP A 149 1.11 -10.34 -9.84
C ASP A 149 0.80 -11.46 -8.84
N SER A 150 0.04 -12.44 -9.31
CA SER A 150 -0.33 -13.63 -8.52
C SER A 150 0.84 -14.58 -8.24
N PHE A 151 1.99 -14.35 -8.85
CA PHE A 151 3.18 -15.20 -8.74
C PHE A 151 4.37 -14.47 -8.12
N SER A 152 4.19 -13.27 -7.59
CA SER A 152 5.22 -12.62 -6.79
C SER A 152 5.56 -13.46 -5.56
N SER A 153 6.85 -13.70 -5.37
CA SER A 153 7.37 -14.39 -4.20
C SER A 153 7.18 -13.53 -2.93
N ASN A 154 7.31 -14.18 -1.77
CA ASN A 154 7.27 -13.48 -0.49
C ASN A 154 8.28 -12.32 -0.43
N ASP A 155 9.53 -12.56 -0.87
CA ASP A 155 10.61 -11.57 -0.82
C ASP A 155 10.36 -10.38 -1.77
N GLU A 156 9.80 -10.64 -2.96
CA GLU A 156 9.42 -9.56 -3.89
C GLU A 156 8.31 -8.69 -3.33
N ILE A 157 7.31 -9.28 -2.68
CA ILE A 157 6.22 -8.54 -2.02
C ILE A 157 6.77 -7.73 -0.85
N VAL A 158 7.60 -8.33 0.03
CA VAL A 158 8.24 -7.62 1.15
C VAL A 158 9.06 -6.44 0.65
N THR A 159 9.90 -6.65 -0.35
CA THR A 159 10.71 -5.58 -0.97
C THR A 159 9.83 -4.45 -1.49
N SER A 160 8.74 -4.78 -2.20
CA SER A 160 7.81 -3.78 -2.72
C SER A 160 7.09 -3.00 -1.62
N ILE A 161 6.75 -3.66 -0.50
CA ILE A 161 6.17 -2.99 0.66
C ILE A 161 7.20 -2.06 1.34
N HIS A 162 8.47 -2.45 1.43
CA HIS A 162 9.53 -1.56 1.95
C HIS A 162 9.73 -0.32 1.06
N GLU A 163 9.68 -0.46 -0.25
CA GLU A 163 9.74 0.71 -1.16
C GLU A 163 8.51 1.61 -0.99
N LEU A 164 7.35 1.03 -0.71
CA LEU A 164 6.15 1.79 -0.39
C LEU A 164 6.30 2.58 0.92
N TYR A 165 6.83 1.99 2.00
CA TYR A 165 7.18 2.70 3.24
C TYR A 165 8.12 3.89 2.98
N LYS A 166 9.13 3.69 2.15
CA LYS A 166 10.10 4.73 1.79
C LYS A 166 9.43 5.90 1.04
N GLY A 167 8.57 5.60 0.07
CA GLY A 167 7.81 6.61 -0.66
C GLY A 167 6.86 7.39 0.25
N MET A 168 6.07 6.69 1.06
CA MET A 168 5.16 7.33 2.02
C MET A 168 5.87 8.13 3.10
N ASN A 169 7.06 7.69 3.54
CA ASN A 169 7.87 8.47 4.48
C ASN A 169 8.33 9.81 3.88
N GLN A 170 8.67 9.86 2.60
CA GLN A 170 9.00 11.12 1.92
C GLN A 170 7.79 12.07 1.89
N ASP A 171 6.59 11.53 1.68
CA ASP A 171 5.36 12.31 1.70
C ASP A 171 5.06 12.88 3.10
N ILE A 172 5.28 12.10 4.17
CA ILE A 172 5.15 12.57 5.56
C ILE A 172 6.17 13.68 5.85
N GLU A 173 7.42 13.50 5.45
CA GLU A 173 8.48 14.52 5.66
C GLU A 173 8.15 15.83 4.95
N ALA A 174 7.58 15.76 3.74
CA ALA A 174 7.12 16.94 3.02
C ALA A 174 5.91 17.61 3.72
N LEU A 175 4.97 16.82 4.28
CA LEU A 175 3.86 17.36 5.10
C LEU A 175 4.37 18.08 6.34
N LEU A 176 5.32 17.53 7.06
CA LEU A 176 5.91 18.15 8.24
C LEU A 176 6.63 19.48 7.95
N GLN A 177 7.04 19.73 6.69
CA GLN A 177 7.66 20.99 6.26
C GLN A 177 6.63 22.07 5.90
N LEU A 178 5.34 21.71 5.80
CA LEU A 178 4.26 22.70 5.57
C LEU A 178 3.84 23.43 6.84
N SER A 179 4.16 22.86 7.98
CA SER A 179 3.81 23.34 9.33
C SER A 179 4.46 24.67 9.67
#